data_45feccd9756c3d9bc87401681054bb74
#
_entry.id   45feccd9756c3d9bc87401681054bb74
#
_cell.length_a   1.000
_cell.length_b   1.000
_cell.length_c   1.000
_cell.angle_alpha   90.00
_cell.angle_beta   90.00
_cell.angle_gamma   90.00
#
_symmetry.space_group_name_H-M   'P 1'
#
loop_
_entity.id
_entity.type
_entity.pdbx_description
1 polymer ?
#
loop_
_entity_poly.entity_id
_entity_poly.type
_entity_poly.pdbx_seq_one_letter_code
_entity_poly.pdbx_strand_id
1 'polypeptide(L)'
;MESYCKILIVEDEFLLRQGIKNLVHWEQEGFQVVGETNNGKEALQLIESLHPHLVITDIVMPIMDGIELTGIIQERYPEIKVVVLSSYSDFEYIKSAMKNGAEDYLLKPTMNPDSLLKAVQSAAAKLNLAAFQKQQTIPEQMVQKWISGFAADVLEADWRKAFPYDTFLLLGTDLIAINKTGETLQRQEKWLQTAIPNEFKQLMAWAVTTVDRKCILILLNISENDLQSVLQTCSGFFEKLRNHFPDSFYAAPPAFQNPLLLKRIYQQDWRAALNQHFYAPEACFFYAAALPDAKDMKRFETERFSVCLKSLRLQQAVALLIDYMQEVMTARIQPEYEVKSMLLNSIYQIMAVLEDLKLNA
;
A
#
# COMPACT_ATOMS: atom_id res chain seq x y z
N MET A 1 3.52 -16.69 10.16
CA MET A 1 4.51 -16.44 11.22
C MET A 1 4.20 -15.08 11.83
N GLU A 2 4.02 -15.00 13.12
CA GLU A 2 3.79 -13.73 13.81
C GLU A 2 5.04 -12.85 13.73
N SER A 3 4.89 -11.61 13.31
CA SER A 3 6.03 -10.68 13.20
C SER A 3 6.17 -9.96 14.54
N TYR A 4 7.13 -10.39 15.32
CA TYR A 4 7.46 -9.79 16.60
C TYR A 4 8.39 -8.59 16.45
N CYS A 5 8.31 -7.63 17.38
CA CYS A 5 9.38 -6.64 17.54
C CYS A 5 10.64 -7.37 18.01
N LYS A 6 11.68 -7.37 17.18
CA LYS A 6 12.92 -8.12 17.42
C LYS A 6 13.78 -7.44 18.47
N ILE A 7 14.16 -8.17 19.50
CA ILE A 7 15.03 -7.70 20.58
C ILE A 7 16.38 -8.40 20.51
N LEU A 8 17.47 -7.65 20.63
CA LEU A 8 18.82 -8.14 20.90
C LEU A 8 19.16 -7.84 22.36
N ILE A 9 19.59 -8.84 23.12
CA ILE A 9 20.04 -8.69 24.51
C ILE A 9 21.57 -8.71 24.57
N VAL A 10 22.15 -7.70 25.20
CA VAL A 10 23.62 -7.53 25.34
C VAL A 10 23.95 -7.39 26.83
N GLU A 11 24.53 -8.43 27.41
CA GLU A 11 24.79 -8.55 28.83
C GLU A 11 25.98 -9.51 29.03
N ASP A 12 27.04 -9.10 29.70
CA ASP A 12 28.21 -9.92 29.85
C ASP A 12 28.02 -11.07 30.87
N GLU A 13 27.22 -10.85 31.91
CA GLU A 13 26.92 -11.88 32.88
C GLU A 13 25.87 -12.89 32.35
N PHE A 14 26.28 -14.13 32.14
CA PHE A 14 25.42 -15.17 31.58
C PHE A 14 24.09 -15.37 32.34
N LEU A 15 24.15 -15.39 33.68
CA LEU A 15 22.97 -15.62 34.50
C LEU A 15 21.97 -14.45 34.40
N LEU A 16 22.46 -13.21 34.37
CA LEU A 16 21.61 -12.02 34.21
C LEU A 16 21.00 -11.99 32.81
N ARG A 17 21.80 -12.31 31.77
CA ARG A 17 21.31 -12.40 30.38
C ARG A 17 20.17 -13.42 30.25
N GLN A 18 20.31 -14.61 30.85
CA GLN A 18 19.25 -15.61 30.87
C GLN A 18 18.06 -15.14 31.73
N GLY A 19 18.34 -14.43 32.84
CA GLY A 19 17.32 -13.81 33.67
C GLY A 19 16.44 -12.84 32.84
N ILE A 20 17.04 -11.89 32.15
CA ILE A 20 16.34 -10.90 31.29
C ILE A 20 15.53 -11.61 30.23
N LYS A 21 16.12 -12.60 29.54
CA LYS A 21 15.45 -13.38 28.49
C LYS A 21 14.19 -14.10 28.97
N ASN A 22 14.20 -14.60 30.21
CA ASN A 22 13.09 -15.39 30.77
C ASN A 22 12.18 -14.60 31.73
N LEU A 23 12.51 -13.33 32.03
CA LEU A 23 11.77 -12.49 32.99
C LEU A 23 10.38 -12.12 32.46
N VAL A 24 10.25 -12.00 31.14
CA VAL A 24 9.02 -11.63 30.43
C VAL A 24 8.68 -12.71 29.42
N HIS A 25 7.41 -13.00 29.24
CA HIS A 25 6.91 -13.84 28.13
C HIS A 25 6.85 -13.01 26.83
N TRP A 26 8.02 -12.69 26.27
CA TRP A 26 8.20 -11.74 25.17
C TRP A 26 7.24 -11.94 24.00
N GLU A 27 7.00 -13.18 23.60
CA GLU A 27 6.15 -13.49 22.44
C GLU A 27 4.68 -13.16 22.71
N GLN A 28 4.19 -13.32 23.95
CA GLN A 28 2.83 -12.94 24.34
C GLN A 28 2.63 -11.43 24.29
N GLU A 29 3.72 -10.67 24.51
CA GLU A 29 3.72 -9.20 24.50
C GLU A 29 4.10 -8.60 23.12
N GLY A 30 4.21 -9.44 22.09
CA GLY A 30 4.52 -8.99 20.72
C GLY A 30 6.01 -8.76 20.44
N PHE A 31 6.90 -9.30 21.28
CA PHE A 31 8.35 -9.20 21.11
C PHE A 31 8.98 -10.58 20.86
N GLN A 32 10.13 -10.59 20.21
CA GLN A 32 10.93 -11.80 20.02
C GLN A 32 12.41 -11.51 20.30
N VAL A 33 13.04 -12.25 21.18
CA VAL A 33 14.46 -12.21 21.39
C VAL A 33 15.13 -12.97 20.26
N VAL A 34 15.72 -12.24 19.31
CA VAL A 34 16.35 -12.80 18.10
C VAL A 34 17.83 -13.11 18.27
N GLY A 35 18.46 -12.56 19.28
CA GLY A 35 19.86 -12.80 19.58
C GLY A 35 20.24 -12.38 20.99
N GLU A 36 21.37 -12.91 21.46
CA GLU A 36 21.99 -12.53 22.71
C GLU A 36 23.53 -12.56 22.58
N THR A 37 24.21 -11.64 23.24
CA THR A 37 25.66 -11.57 23.23
C THR A 37 26.21 -10.98 24.56
N ASN A 38 27.49 -11.04 24.75
CA ASN A 38 28.17 -10.65 26.00
C ASN A 38 29.01 -9.38 25.90
N ASN A 39 29.02 -8.71 24.74
CA ASN A 39 29.76 -7.45 24.55
C ASN A 39 29.22 -6.64 23.37
N GLY A 40 29.50 -5.33 23.38
CA GLY A 40 29.04 -4.40 22.34
C GLY A 40 29.60 -4.69 20.94
N LYS A 41 30.83 -5.21 20.83
CA LYS A 41 31.45 -5.49 19.54
C LYS A 41 30.73 -6.62 18.77
N GLU A 42 30.40 -7.70 19.48
CA GLU A 42 29.62 -8.79 18.90
C GLU A 42 28.18 -8.33 18.65
N ALA A 43 27.63 -7.45 19.51
CA ALA A 43 26.32 -6.87 19.29
C ALA A 43 26.21 -6.15 17.94
N LEU A 44 27.21 -5.38 17.52
CA LEU A 44 27.23 -4.73 16.21
C LEU A 44 27.18 -5.73 15.05
N GLN A 45 27.89 -6.87 15.16
CA GLN A 45 27.84 -7.93 14.14
C GLN A 45 26.44 -8.58 14.06
N LEU A 46 25.82 -8.80 15.24
CA LEU A 46 24.46 -9.34 15.29
C LEU A 46 23.40 -8.32 14.79
N ILE A 47 23.60 -7.03 15.01
CA ILE A 47 22.76 -5.97 14.45
C ILE A 47 22.75 -6.04 12.93
N GLU A 48 23.91 -6.18 12.30
CA GLU A 48 24.03 -6.29 10.83
C GLU A 48 23.37 -7.55 10.27
N SER A 49 23.39 -8.67 11.00
CA SER A 49 22.85 -9.94 10.51
C SER A 49 21.40 -10.19 10.87
N LEU A 50 20.94 -9.77 12.07
CA LEU A 50 19.62 -10.06 12.60
C LEU A 50 18.62 -8.92 12.43
N HIS A 51 19.13 -7.70 12.18
CA HIS A 51 18.33 -6.48 12.08
C HIS A 51 17.31 -6.34 13.22
N PRO A 52 17.78 -6.26 14.49
CA PRO A 52 16.90 -6.07 15.63
C PRO A 52 16.27 -4.68 15.58
N HIS A 53 15.13 -4.54 16.19
CA HIS A 53 14.40 -3.28 16.31
C HIS A 53 14.74 -2.56 17.61
N LEU A 54 15.08 -3.34 18.63
CA LEU A 54 15.37 -2.87 19.95
C LEU A 54 16.60 -3.62 20.50
N VAL A 55 17.47 -2.89 21.17
CA VAL A 55 18.63 -3.44 21.89
C VAL A 55 18.44 -3.17 23.37
N ILE A 56 18.53 -4.22 24.18
CA ILE A 56 18.61 -4.10 25.64
C ILE A 56 20.08 -4.36 26.00
N THR A 57 20.76 -3.37 26.55
CA THR A 57 22.21 -3.48 26.83
C THR A 57 22.56 -3.14 28.27
N ASP A 58 23.49 -3.88 28.86
CA ASP A 58 24.20 -3.41 30.07
C ASP A 58 25.13 -2.25 29.71
N ILE A 59 25.49 -1.44 30.71
CA ILE A 59 26.51 -0.39 30.59
C ILE A 59 27.90 -0.97 30.65
N VAL A 60 28.19 -1.72 31.69
CA VAL A 60 29.55 -2.15 31.97
C VAL A 60 29.82 -3.53 31.40
N MET A 61 30.48 -3.57 30.27
CA MET A 61 30.79 -4.82 29.57
C MET A 61 32.24 -4.78 29.06
N PRO A 62 32.90 -5.95 28.90
CA PRO A 62 34.24 -6.03 28.31
C PRO A 62 34.23 -5.67 26.82
N ILE A 63 35.38 -5.27 26.30
CA ILE A 63 35.68 -5.01 24.88
C ILE A 63 35.04 -3.71 24.38
N MET A 64 33.73 -3.59 24.47
CA MET A 64 32.94 -2.40 24.13
C MET A 64 31.77 -2.30 25.11
N ASP A 65 31.69 -1.20 25.81
CA ASP A 65 30.68 -0.93 26.80
C ASP A 65 29.33 -0.51 26.17
N GLY A 66 28.25 -0.49 26.96
CA GLY A 66 26.93 -0.17 26.48
C GLY A 66 26.72 1.29 26.08
N ILE A 67 27.51 2.21 26.64
CA ILE A 67 27.45 3.64 26.29
C ILE A 67 28.04 3.85 24.89
N GLU A 68 29.24 3.26 24.65
CA GLU A 68 29.86 3.30 23.33
C GLU A 68 29.00 2.61 22.29
N LEU A 69 28.44 1.43 22.60
CA LEU A 69 27.48 0.72 21.73
C LEU A 69 26.28 1.59 21.37
N THR A 70 25.65 2.24 22.37
CA THR A 70 24.50 3.12 22.18
C THR A 70 24.83 4.29 21.25
N GLY A 71 26.01 4.91 21.42
CA GLY A 71 26.45 6.00 20.54
C GLY A 71 26.63 5.55 19.09
N ILE A 72 27.24 4.38 18.86
CA ILE A 72 27.42 3.81 17.52
C ILE A 72 26.05 3.46 16.89
N ILE A 73 25.13 2.90 17.67
CA ILE A 73 23.77 2.60 17.21
C ILE A 73 23.07 3.90 16.79
N GLN A 74 23.12 4.94 17.62
CA GLN A 74 22.49 6.23 17.31
C GLN A 74 23.06 6.87 16.02
N GLU A 75 24.35 6.71 15.75
CA GLU A 75 25.00 7.27 14.57
C GLU A 75 24.72 6.46 13.29
N ARG A 76 24.79 5.11 13.38
CA ARG A 76 24.74 4.24 12.19
C ARG A 76 23.40 3.57 11.94
N TYR A 77 22.59 3.39 13.00
CA TYR A 77 21.31 2.66 12.98
C TYR A 77 20.23 3.43 13.78
N PRO A 78 19.93 4.70 13.45
CA PRO A 78 19.04 5.57 14.24
C PRO A 78 17.62 5.04 14.38
N GLU A 79 17.24 4.07 13.53
CA GLU A 79 15.98 3.35 13.61
C GLU A 79 15.91 2.37 14.79
N ILE A 80 17.06 1.87 15.28
CA ILE A 80 17.12 0.92 16.41
C ILE A 80 17.02 1.70 17.73
N LYS A 81 16.11 1.26 18.59
CA LYS A 81 15.93 1.84 19.93
C LYS A 81 16.76 1.08 20.96
N VAL A 82 17.32 1.82 21.92
CA VAL A 82 18.18 1.24 22.94
C VAL A 82 17.59 1.48 24.32
N VAL A 83 17.41 0.39 25.08
CA VAL A 83 17.11 0.41 26.53
C VAL A 83 18.35 -0.03 27.28
N VAL A 84 18.79 0.82 28.21
CA VAL A 84 20.02 0.57 28.98
C VAL A 84 19.66 0.00 30.34
N LEU A 85 20.32 -1.09 30.72
CA LEU A 85 20.27 -1.68 32.05
C LEU A 85 21.54 -1.36 32.80
N SER A 86 21.49 -1.07 34.09
CA SER A 86 22.67 -0.80 34.88
C SER A 86 22.53 -1.25 36.33
N SER A 87 23.63 -1.72 36.91
CA SER A 87 23.76 -1.98 38.34
C SER A 87 24.01 -0.72 39.15
N TYR A 88 24.30 0.39 38.50
CA TYR A 88 24.71 1.64 39.13
C TYR A 88 23.65 2.72 39.02
N SER A 89 23.35 3.38 40.15
CA SER A 89 22.43 4.54 40.21
C SER A 89 23.17 5.87 40.00
N ASP A 90 24.40 5.84 39.49
CA ASP A 90 25.20 7.05 39.30
C ASP A 90 24.60 7.92 38.19
N PHE A 91 24.35 9.18 38.53
CA PHE A 91 23.77 10.16 37.64
C PHE A 91 24.59 10.39 36.36
N GLU A 92 25.92 10.26 36.42
CA GLU A 92 26.76 10.45 35.24
C GLU A 92 26.56 9.34 34.19
N TYR A 93 26.31 8.08 34.58
CA TYR A 93 25.99 7.00 33.67
C TYR A 93 24.62 7.19 33.03
N ILE A 94 23.61 7.58 33.81
CA ILE A 94 22.26 7.88 33.30
C ILE A 94 22.32 8.99 32.25
N LYS A 95 22.99 10.10 32.60
CA LYS A 95 23.14 11.26 31.73
C LYS A 95 23.92 10.93 30.45
N SER A 96 24.94 10.11 30.56
CA SER A 96 25.75 9.69 29.42
C SER A 96 24.94 8.78 28.48
N ALA A 97 24.22 7.79 28.99
CA ALA A 97 23.37 6.90 28.21
C ALA A 97 22.30 7.69 27.43
N MET A 98 21.60 8.61 28.11
CA MET A 98 20.56 9.43 27.48
C MET A 98 21.14 10.40 26.45
N LYS A 99 22.33 10.99 26.70
CA LYS A 99 23.02 11.85 25.74
C LYS A 99 23.44 11.09 24.47
N ASN A 100 23.77 9.82 24.59
CA ASN A 100 24.14 8.95 23.48
C ASN A 100 22.93 8.28 22.79
N GLY A 101 21.69 8.68 23.13
CA GLY A 101 20.49 8.27 22.42
C GLY A 101 19.78 7.04 23.00
N ALA A 102 20.05 6.67 24.25
CA ALA A 102 19.21 5.67 24.93
C ALA A 102 17.79 6.19 25.09
N GLU A 103 16.79 5.35 24.84
CA GLU A 103 15.39 5.69 24.96
C GLU A 103 14.89 5.59 26.39
N ASP A 104 15.46 4.66 27.16
CA ASP A 104 15.14 4.46 28.58
C ASP A 104 16.32 3.86 29.33
N TYR A 105 16.27 3.96 30.65
CA TYR A 105 17.31 3.51 31.56
C TYR A 105 16.68 2.81 32.78
N LEU A 106 17.07 1.57 33.03
CA LEU A 106 16.57 0.78 34.15
C LEU A 106 17.69 0.35 35.11
N LEU A 107 17.41 0.44 36.42
CA LEU A 107 18.29 -0.09 37.43
C LEU A 107 18.04 -1.59 37.66
N LYS A 108 19.04 -2.45 37.43
CA LYS A 108 18.96 -3.90 37.61
C LYS A 108 18.45 -4.32 39.01
N PRO A 109 18.89 -3.70 40.15
CA PRO A 109 18.42 -4.08 41.48
C PRO A 109 16.93 -3.86 41.71
N THR A 110 16.29 -2.95 40.98
CA THR A 110 14.85 -2.63 41.13
C THR A 110 14.03 -3.13 39.95
N MET A 111 14.69 -3.77 38.96
CA MET A 111 14.03 -4.29 37.77
C MET A 111 13.10 -5.46 38.14
N ASN A 112 11.91 -5.41 37.58
CA ASN A 112 10.90 -6.47 37.65
C ASN A 112 10.25 -6.64 36.28
N PRO A 113 9.43 -7.69 36.03
CA PRO A 113 8.82 -7.93 34.75
C PRO A 113 8.06 -6.73 34.19
N ASP A 114 7.28 -6.04 35.05
CA ASP A 114 6.44 -4.91 34.65
C ASP A 114 7.26 -3.68 34.27
N SER A 115 8.33 -3.38 35.00
CA SER A 115 9.22 -2.24 34.73
C SER A 115 10.02 -2.44 33.45
N LEU A 116 10.55 -3.64 33.22
CA LEU A 116 11.27 -3.98 32.00
C LEU A 116 10.33 -3.93 30.78
N LEU A 117 9.15 -4.54 30.91
CA LEU A 117 8.16 -4.54 29.83
C LEU A 117 7.70 -3.12 29.48
N LYS A 118 7.44 -2.27 30.46
CA LYS A 118 7.08 -0.86 30.24
C LYS A 118 8.16 -0.08 29.50
N ALA A 119 9.44 -0.24 29.88
CA ALA A 119 10.54 0.43 29.21
C ALA A 119 10.67 -0.02 27.76
N VAL A 120 10.58 -1.33 27.52
CA VAL A 120 10.62 -1.90 26.17
C VAL A 120 9.42 -1.45 25.33
N GLN A 121 8.23 -1.43 25.88
CA GLN A 121 7.01 -0.93 25.20
C GLN A 121 7.12 0.57 24.92
N SER A 122 7.67 1.37 25.87
CA SER A 122 7.91 2.80 25.65
C SER A 122 8.91 3.07 24.54
N ALA A 123 10.01 2.32 24.51
CA ALA A 123 11.00 2.39 23.44
C ALA A 123 10.40 1.91 22.10
N ALA A 124 9.64 0.83 22.12
CA ALA A 124 8.94 0.31 20.94
C ALA A 124 7.88 1.28 20.41
N ALA A 125 7.20 2.04 21.27
CA ALA A 125 6.23 3.07 20.85
C ALA A 125 6.89 4.25 20.12
N LYS A 126 8.20 4.48 20.37
CA LYS A 126 9.00 5.49 19.67
C LYS A 126 9.69 4.95 18.42
N LEU A 127 9.75 3.62 18.27
CA LEU A 127 10.00 3.03 16.98
C LEU A 127 8.91 3.57 16.06
N ASN A 128 9.30 4.00 14.87
CA ASN A 128 8.29 4.31 13.86
C ASN A 128 7.63 2.96 13.50
N LEU A 129 6.65 2.53 14.33
CA LEU A 129 6.01 1.21 14.28
C LEU A 129 5.34 0.94 12.93
N ALA A 130 5.12 2.00 12.14
CA ALA A 130 4.77 1.87 10.74
C ALA A 130 5.81 1.02 9.94
N ALA A 131 7.07 0.99 10.36
CA ALA A 131 8.12 0.16 9.73
C ALA A 131 8.13 -1.29 10.27
N PHE A 132 7.50 -1.56 11.43
CA PHE A 132 7.62 -2.85 12.14
C PHE A 132 6.28 -3.53 12.45
N GLN A 133 5.16 -2.81 12.28
CA GLN A 133 3.88 -3.48 12.34
C GLN A 133 3.81 -4.44 11.16
N LYS A 134 3.62 -5.71 11.48
CA LYS A 134 3.36 -6.77 10.52
C LYS A 134 2.38 -6.25 9.48
N GLN A 135 2.80 -6.21 8.24
CA GLN A 135 1.87 -6.06 7.14
C GLN A 135 0.81 -7.14 7.28
N GLN A 136 -0.36 -6.78 7.73
CA GLN A 136 -1.45 -7.74 7.90
C GLN A 136 -2.09 -7.98 6.54
N THR A 137 -2.09 -9.24 6.12
CA THR A 137 -2.92 -9.62 4.97
C THR A 137 -4.38 -9.57 5.41
N ILE A 138 -5.15 -8.70 4.78
CA ILE A 138 -6.59 -8.65 4.99
C ILE A 138 -7.19 -9.95 4.46
N PRO A 139 -8.01 -10.68 5.22
CA PRO A 139 -8.65 -11.88 4.72
C PRO A 139 -9.44 -11.58 3.43
N GLU A 140 -9.15 -12.31 2.36
CA GLU A 140 -9.80 -12.14 1.05
C GLU A 140 -11.33 -12.17 1.16
N GLN A 141 -11.87 -13.08 1.97
CA GLN A 141 -13.30 -13.19 2.24
C GLN A 141 -13.92 -11.92 2.81
N MET A 142 -13.16 -11.14 3.59
CA MET A 142 -13.61 -9.87 4.15
C MET A 142 -13.76 -8.82 3.05
N VAL A 143 -12.77 -8.71 2.17
CA VAL A 143 -12.82 -7.78 1.02
C VAL A 143 -13.94 -8.15 0.08
N GLN A 144 -14.13 -9.43 -0.22
CA GLN A 144 -15.22 -9.93 -1.06
C GLN A 144 -16.61 -9.63 -0.47
N LYS A 145 -16.77 -9.77 0.86
CA LYS A 145 -18.02 -9.38 1.54
C LYS A 145 -18.30 -7.87 1.40
N TRP A 146 -17.30 -7.03 1.58
CA TRP A 146 -17.46 -5.58 1.41
C TRP A 146 -17.81 -5.18 -0.01
N ILE A 147 -17.17 -5.76 -1.02
CA ILE A 147 -17.47 -5.53 -2.44
C ILE A 147 -18.89 -5.98 -2.79
N SER A 148 -19.33 -7.12 -2.25
CA SER A 148 -20.68 -7.65 -2.47
C SER A 148 -21.77 -6.85 -1.76
N GLY A 149 -21.40 -6.03 -0.75
CA GLY A 149 -22.32 -5.25 0.06
C GLY A 149 -22.94 -6.02 1.22
N PHE A 150 -22.41 -7.20 1.58
CA PHE A 150 -22.80 -7.96 2.77
C PHE A 150 -22.08 -7.48 4.04
N ALA A 151 -21.70 -6.20 4.08
CA ALA A 151 -20.94 -5.62 5.18
C ALA A 151 -21.79 -5.27 6.41
N ALA A 152 -23.09 -5.46 6.37
CA ALA A 152 -24.01 -5.04 7.43
C ALA A 152 -23.76 -5.73 8.79
N ASP A 153 -23.09 -6.89 8.79
CA ASP A 153 -22.83 -7.66 10.01
C ASP A 153 -21.47 -7.37 10.67
N VAL A 154 -20.64 -6.53 10.04
CA VAL A 154 -19.33 -6.13 10.60
C VAL A 154 -19.53 -4.84 11.36
N LEU A 155 -19.59 -4.94 12.70
CA LEU A 155 -19.64 -3.78 13.59
C LEU A 155 -18.46 -2.84 13.28
N GLU A 156 -18.73 -1.54 13.22
CA GLU A 156 -17.72 -0.49 12.93
C GLU A 156 -16.49 -0.58 13.86
N ALA A 157 -16.68 -1.10 15.07
CA ALA A 157 -15.61 -1.34 16.02
C ALA A 157 -14.63 -2.46 15.61
N ASP A 158 -15.04 -3.41 14.77
CA ASP A 158 -14.21 -4.58 14.45
C ASP A 158 -13.22 -4.28 13.32
N TRP A 159 -13.60 -3.49 12.32
CA TRP A 159 -12.66 -3.14 11.26
C TRP A 159 -11.59 -2.14 11.73
N ARG A 160 -11.93 -1.21 12.66
CA ARG A 160 -10.96 -0.27 13.25
C ARG A 160 -9.85 -0.96 14.05
N LYS A 161 -10.11 -2.15 14.59
CA LYS A 161 -9.06 -2.97 15.23
C LYS A 161 -8.14 -3.66 14.22
N ALA A 162 -8.70 -4.01 13.06
CA ALA A 162 -7.95 -4.70 12.00
C ALA A 162 -7.13 -3.75 11.13
N PHE A 163 -7.52 -2.45 11.06
CA PHE A 163 -6.87 -1.44 10.22
C PHE A 163 -6.40 -0.27 11.06
N PRO A 164 -5.09 -0.15 11.29
CA PRO A 164 -4.52 0.89 12.13
C PRO A 164 -4.59 2.28 11.52
N TYR A 165 -4.84 2.39 10.21
CA TYR A 165 -4.99 3.66 9.52
C TYR A 165 -6.39 3.86 8.99
N ASP A 166 -6.80 5.14 8.90
CA ASP A 166 -8.13 5.52 8.42
C ASP A 166 -8.18 5.65 6.88
N THR A 167 -7.06 5.55 6.18
CA THR A 167 -7.02 5.76 4.73
C THR A 167 -6.83 4.44 3.99
N PHE A 168 -7.65 4.27 2.96
CA PHE A 168 -7.63 3.11 2.06
C PHE A 168 -7.41 3.55 0.62
N LEU A 169 -6.64 2.76 -0.12
CA LEU A 169 -6.45 2.91 -1.55
C LEU A 169 -6.85 1.60 -2.24
N LEU A 170 -7.80 1.68 -3.16
CA LEU A 170 -8.18 0.56 -4.02
C LEU A 170 -7.44 0.68 -5.35
N LEU A 171 -6.69 -0.35 -5.72
CA LEU A 171 -6.09 -0.46 -7.05
C LEU A 171 -6.66 -1.69 -7.74
N GLY A 172 -6.71 -1.68 -9.06
CA GLY A 172 -7.17 -2.88 -9.74
C GLY A 172 -7.02 -2.82 -11.25
N THR A 173 -7.16 -4.00 -11.87
CA THR A 173 -7.18 -4.20 -13.31
C THR A 173 -8.37 -5.05 -13.71
N ASP A 174 -8.90 -4.82 -14.93
CA ASP A 174 -9.92 -5.66 -15.55
C ASP A 174 -9.28 -6.42 -16.74
N LEU A 175 -9.16 -7.73 -16.61
CA LEU A 175 -8.49 -8.57 -17.61
C LEU A 175 -9.31 -8.76 -18.90
N ILE A 176 -10.62 -8.52 -18.87
CA ILE A 176 -11.44 -8.57 -20.09
C ILE A 176 -11.10 -7.40 -20.99
N ALA A 177 -10.87 -6.23 -20.40
CA ALA A 177 -10.44 -5.05 -21.16
C ALA A 177 -9.12 -5.28 -21.90
N ILE A 178 -8.31 -6.25 -21.45
CA ILE A 178 -6.98 -6.57 -22.00
C ILE A 178 -6.89 -7.96 -22.64
N ASN A 179 -8.02 -8.63 -22.96
CA ASN A 179 -8.10 -9.91 -23.70
C ASN A 179 -7.24 -11.07 -23.13
N LYS A 180 -7.16 -11.25 -21.80
CA LYS A 180 -6.32 -12.29 -21.16
C LYS A 180 -7.11 -13.43 -20.54
N THR A 181 -6.48 -14.62 -20.47
CA THR A 181 -7.06 -15.88 -19.95
C THR A 181 -6.99 -15.99 -18.43
N GLY A 182 -7.82 -16.86 -17.85
CA GLY A 182 -7.86 -17.11 -16.41
C GLY A 182 -6.56 -17.63 -15.79
N GLU A 183 -5.68 -18.31 -16.56
CA GLU A 183 -4.35 -18.75 -16.09
C GLU A 183 -3.42 -17.55 -15.84
N THR A 184 -3.49 -16.53 -16.68
CA THR A 184 -2.71 -15.30 -16.50
C THR A 184 -3.12 -14.59 -15.22
N LEU A 185 -4.41 -14.62 -14.88
CA LEU A 185 -4.97 -14.02 -13.68
C LEU A 185 -4.38 -14.63 -12.39
N GLN A 186 -4.39 -15.95 -12.29
CA GLN A 186 -3.84 -16.64 -11.12
C GLN A 186 -2.33 -16.42 -10.96
N ARG A 187 -1.59 -16.41 -12.07
CA ARG A 187 -0.15 -16.12 -12.04
C ARG A 187 0.15 -14.70 -11.59
N GLN A 188 -0.63 -13.73 -12.06
CA GLN A 188 -0.49 -12.32 -11.70
C GLN A 188 -0.88 -12.08 -10.24
N GLU A 189 -1.97 -12.66 -9.77
CA GLU A 189 -2.41 -12.60 -8.38
C GLU A 189 -1.33 -13.16 -7.43
N LYS A 190 -0.80 -14.35 -7.72
CA LYS A 190 0.28 -14.96 -6.93
C LYS A 190 1.56 -14.11 -6.91
N TRP A 191 1.91 -13.51 -8.03
CA TRP A 191 3.05 -12.59 -8.12
C TRP A 191 2.83 -11.36 -7.24
N LEU A 192 1.64 -10.75 -7.29
CA LEU A 192 1.27 -9.59 -6.48
C LEU A 192 1.31 -9.91 -4.98
N GLN A 193 0.79 -11.06 -4.55
CA GLN A 193 0.83 -11.50 -3.16
C GLN A 193 2.26 -11.59 -2.59
N THR A 194 3.24 -11.87 -3.46
CA THR A 194 4.65 -11.95 -3.07
C THR A 194 5.35 -10.60 -3.17
N ALA A 195 5.04 -9.81 -4.19
CA ALA A 195 5.75 -8.58 -4.51
C ALA A 195 5.32 -7.37 -3.64
N ILE A 196 4.01 -7.27 -3.31
CA ILE A 196 3.47 -6.14 -2.53
C ILE A 196 4.20 -5.97 -1.18
N PRO A 197 4.35 -6.98 -0.33
CA PRO A 197 5.02 -6.82 0.96
C PRO A 197 6.49 -6.42 0.85
N ASN A 198 7.12 -6.71 -0.27
CA ASN A 198 8.54 -6.39 -0.49
C ASN A 198 8.74 -4.95 -0.99
N GLU A 199 7.83 -4.44 -1.81
CA GLU A 199 7.95 -3.09 -2.41
C GLU A 199 7.33 -2.01 -1.54
N PHE A 200 6.21 -2.31 -0.87
CA PHE A 200 5.47 -1.34 -0.07
C PHE A 200 5.75 -1.53 1.42
N LYS A 201 6.91 -1.10 1.87
CA LYS A 201 7.35 -1.25 3.28
C LYS A 201 6.51 -0.44 4.28
N GLN A 202 5.80 0.61 3.81
CA GLN A 202 4.96 1.48 4.64
C GLN A 202 3.54 0.94 4.88
N LEU A 203 3.17 -0.18 4.24
CA LEU A 203 1.83 -0.74 4.38
C LEU A 203 1.64 -1.42 5.73
N MET A 204 0.49 -1.14 6.36
CA MET A 204 0.07 -1.82 7.57
C MET A 204 -0.83 -3.01 7.28
N ALA A 205 -1.74 -2.87 6.34
CA ALA A 205 -2.61 -3.94 5.92
C ALA A 205 -2.86 -3.88 4.41
N TRP A 206 -2.96 -5.04 3.78
CA TRP A 206 -3.20 -5.16 2.36
C TRP A 206 -3.95 -6.45 2.02
N ALA A 207 -4.66 -6.42 0.91
CA ALA A 207 -5.27 -7.60 0.31
C ALA A 207 -5.08 -7.60 -1.20
N VAL A 208 -4.95 -8.79 -1.77
CA VAL A 208 -5.12 -9.03 -3.20
C VAL A 208 -6.26 -10.02 -3.33
N THR A 209 -7.25 -9.70 -4.14
CA THR A 209 -8.41 -10.56 -4.37
C THR A 209 -8.83 -10.54 -5.83
N THR A 210 -9.35 -11.65 -6.30
CA THR A 210 -9.94 -11.75 -7.63
C THR A 210 -11.46 -11.66 -7.53
N VAL A 211 -12.05 -10.75 -8.29
CA VAL A 211 -13.50 -10.54 -8.34
C VAL A 211 -14.03 -10.97 -9.71
N ASP A 212 -15.14 -11.72 -9.71
CA ASP A 212 -15.86 -12.19 -10.91
C ASP A 212 -14.97 -12.96 -11.91
N ARG A 213 -13.82 -13.50 -11.45
CA ARG A 213 -12.79 -14.15 -12.30
C ARG A 213 -12.29 -13.26 -13.46
N LYS A 214 -12.38 -11.95 -13.30
CA LYS A 214 -12.07 -10.96 -14.35
C LYS A 214 -11.21 -9.82 -13.86
N CYS A 215 -11.38 -9.42 -12.62
CA CYS A 215 -10.71 -8.27 -12.03
C CYS A 215 -9.77 -8.73 -10.92
N ILE A 216 -8.54 -8.20 -10.90
CA ILE A 216 -7.67 -8.28 -9.74
C ILE A 216 -7.77 -6.95 -9.03
N LEU A 217 -8.09 -7.00 -7.75
CA LEU A 217 -8.15 -5.84 -6.86
C LEU A 217 -7.09 -5.93 -5.78
N ILE A 218 -6.49 -4.82 -5.47
CA ILE A 218 -5.52 -4.64 -4.39
C ILE A 218 -6.07 -3.57 -3.47
N LEU A 219 -6.32 -3.91 -2.22
CA LEU A 219 -6.72 -2.96 -1.19
C LEU A 219 -5.52 -2.70 -0.28
N LEU A 220 -5.15 -1.43 -0.14
CA LEU A 220 -4.07 -0.99 0.72
C LEU A 220 -4.64 -0.13 1.85
N ASN A 221 -4.21 -0.39 3.09
CA ASN A 221 -4.46 0.46 4.25
C ASN A 221 -3.19 1.23 4.58
N ILE A 222 -3.24 2.55 4.54
CA ILE A 222 -2.10 3.44 4.60
C ILE A 222 -2.36 4.64 5.52
N SER A 223 -1.31 5.28 6.01
CA SER A 223 -1.42 6.59 6.62
C SER A 223 -1.71 7.64 5.55
N GLU A 224 -2.56 8.63 5.86
CA GLU A 224 -2.84 9.75 4.94
C GLU A 224 -1.55 10.49 4.53
N ASN A 225 -0.61 10.62 5.46
CA ASN A 225 0.69 11.25 5.21
C ASN A 225 1.55 10.47 4.21
N ASP A 226 1.37 9.16 4.10
CA ASP A 226 2.15 8.29 3.22
C ASP A 226 1.55 8.15 1.81
N LEU A 227 0.35 8.68 1.57
CA LEU A 227 -0.36 8.51 0.30
C LEU A 227 0.49 8.91 -0.90
N GLN A 228 1.17 10.05 -0.85
CA GLN A 228 2.01 10.52 -1.96
C GLN A 228 3.21 9.59 -2.21
N SER A 229 3.85 9.12 -1.14
CA SER A 229 4.96 8.16 -1.23
C SER A 229 4.50 6.81 -1.80
N VAL A 230 3.33 6.33 -1.37
CA VAL A 230 2.72 5.10 -1.89
C VAL A 230 2.38 5.22 -3.38
N LEU A 231 1.82 6.35 -3.80
CA LEU A 231 1.50 6.59 -5.22
C LEU A 231 2.76 6.66 -6.10
N GLN A 232 3.85 7.25 -5.62
CA GLN A 232 5.14 7.22 -6.31
C GLN A 232 5.67 5.78 -6.44
N THR A 233 5.58 5.00 -5.35
CA THR A 233 5.96 3.58 -5.37
C THR A 233 5.09 2.78 -6.34
N CYS A 234 3.78 3.04 -6.42
CA CYS A 234 2.86 2.40 -7.37
C CYS A 234 3.35 2.54 -8.81
N SER A 235 3.78 3.71 -9.24
CA SER A 235 4.24 3.93 -10.62
C SER A 235 5.39 2.99 -10.98
N GLY A 236 6.46 2.95 -10.20
CA GLY A 236 7.60 2.06 -10.44
C GLY A 236 7.25 0.57 -10.26
N PHE A 237 6.35 0.25 -9.32
CA PHE A 237 5.90 -1.11 -9.09
C PHE A 237 5.12 -1.68 -10.28
N PHE A 238 4.17 -0.91 -10.83
CA PHE A 238 3.39 -1.37 -11.98
C PHE A 238 4.19 -1.38 -13.30
N GLU A 239 5.24 -0.58 -13.43
CA GLU A 239 6.22 -0.73 -14.51
C GLU A 239 6.96 -2.08 -14.42
N LYS A 240 7.42 -2.46 -13.23
CA LYS A 240 8.03 -3.78 -13.00
C LYS A 240 7.06 -4.92 -13.31
N LEU A 241 5.80 -4.78 -12.86
CA LEU A 241 4.75 -5.76 -13.14
C LEU A 241 4.50 -5.92 -14.65
N ARG A 242 4.46 -4.82 -15.40
CA ARG A 242 4.28 -4.82 -16.85
C ARG A 242 5.38 -5.59 -17.58
N ASN A 243 6.62 -5.60 -17.08
CA ASN A 243 7.70 -6.40 -17.65
C ASN A 243 7.43 -7.91 -17.54
N HIS A 244 6.69 -8.35 -16.51
CA HIS A 244 6.29 -9.76 -16.32
C HIS A 244 4.95 -10.08 -17.00
N PHE A 245 4.05 -9.11 -17.04
CA PHE A 245 2.70 -9.20 -17.59
C PHE A 245 2.44 -8.03 -18.53
N PRO A 246 2.91 -8.11 -19.81
CA PRO A 246 2.66 -7.08 -20.81
C PRO A 246 1.18 -6.75 -20.94
N ASP A 247 0.87 -5.51 -21.30
CA ASP A 247 -0.48 -4.95 -21.41
C ASP A 247 -1.25 -4.86 -20.09
N SER A 248 -0.61 -5.06 -18.93
CA SER A 248 -1.24 -4.83 -17.65
C SER A 248 -1.39 -3.32 -17.37
N PHE A 249 -2.59 -2.92 -17.01
CA PHE A 249 -2.93 -1.57 -16.59
C PHE A 249 -3.66 -1.62 -15.26
N TYR A 250 -3.24 -0.80 -14.32
CA TYR A 250 -3.89 -0.67 -13.01
C TYR A 250 -4.40 0.74 -12.79
N ALA A 251 -5.59 0.86 -12.27
CA ALA A 251 -6.18 2.14 -11.92
C ALA A 251 -6.58 2.19 -10.44
N ALA A 252 -6.46 3.38 -9.88
CA ALA A 252 -6.91 3.69 -8.53
C ALA A 252 -7.82 4.93 -8.56
N PRO A 253 -9.03 4.86 -7.97
CA PRO A 253 -9.85 6.03 -7.68
C PRO A 253 -9.24 6.83 -6.52
N PRO A 254 -9.83 7.97 -6.13
CA PRO A 254 -9.40 8.71 -4.94
C PRO A 254 -9.35 7.81 -3.71
N ALA A 255 -8.36 8.04 -2.85
CA ALA A 255 -8.28 7.37 -1.55
C ALA A 255 -9.53 7.68 -0.70
N PHE A 256 -9.90 6.77 0.19
CA PHE A 256 -11.12 6.87 0.99
C PHE A 256 -10.89 6.43 2.42
N GLN A 257 -11.76 6.85 3.35
CA GLN A 257 -11.59 6.62 4.79
C GLN A 257 -12.52 5.55 5.37
N ASN A 258 -13.61 5.22 4.66
CA ASN A 258 -14.59 4.26 5.17
C ASN A 258 -14.63 3.00 4.29
N PRO A 259 -14.15 1.83 4.76
CA PRO A 259 -14.13 0.60 3.98
C PRO A 259 -15.54 0.08 3.62
N LEU A 260 -16.59 0.51 4.33
CA LEU A 260 -17.97 0.17 3.98
C LEU A 260 -18.42 0.80 2.65
N LEU A 261 -17.70 1.82 2.16
CA LEU A 261 -17.92 2.40 0.84
C LEU A 261 -17.32 1.56 -0.30
N LEU A 262 -16.59 0.49 0.00
CA LEU A 262 -15.82 -0.28 -0.98
C LEU A 262 -16.69 -0.79 -2.13
N LYS A 263 -17.93 -1.19 -1.85
CA LYS A 263 -18.90 -1.58 -2.90
C LYS A 263 -19.13 -0.47 -3.93
N ARG A 264 -19.44 0.73 -3.46
CA ARG A 264 -19.69 1.90 -4.33
C ARG A 264 -18.40 2.24 -5.08
N ILE A 265 -17.29 2.29 -4.37
CA ILE A 265 -15.98 2.65 -4.94
C ILE A 265 -15.60 1.64 -6.04
N TYR A 266 -15.77 0.35 -5.82
CA TYR A 266 -15.55 -0.67 -6.84
C TYR A 266 -16.46 -0.53 -8.05
N GLN A 267 -17.77 -0.34 -7.81
CA GLN A 267 -18.76 -0.35 -8.89
C GLN A 267 -18.78 0.94 -9.73
N GLN A 268 -18.43 2.08 -9.15
CA GLN A 268 -18.50 3.39 -9.78
C GLN A 268 -17.13 4.02 -9.96
N ASP A 269 -16.45 4.31 -8.86
CA ASP A 269 -15.27 5.17 -8.84
C ASP A 269 -14.05 4.49 -9.49
N TRP A 270 -13.80 3.21 -9.16
CA TRP A 270 -12.73 2.44 -9.76
C TRP A 270 -12.94 2.17 -11.25
N ARG A 271 -14.17 1.89 -11.67
CA ARG A 271 -14.48 1.70 -13.09
C ARG A 271 -14.28 2.98 -13.89
N ALA A 272 -14.63 4.14 -13.32
CA ALA A 272 -14.35 5.43 -13.93
C ALA A 272 -12.83 5.68 -14.06
N ALA A 273 -12.05 5.35 -13.02
CA ALA A 273 -10.60 5.44 -13.07
C ALA A 273 -10.00 4.48 -14.10
N LEU A 274 -10.50 3.25 -14.20
CA LEU A 274 -10.05 2.25 -15.17
C LEU A 274 -10.26 2.70 -16.61
N ASN A 275 -11.32 3.45 -16.87
CA ASN A 275 -11.63 3.99 -18.21
C ASN A 275 -10.52 4.94 -18.75
N GLN A 276 -9.66 5.46 -17.87
CA GLN A 276 -8.55 6.31 -18.29
C GLN A 276 -7.50 5.59 -19.14
N HIS A 277 -7.47 4.26 -19.12
CA HIS A 277 -6.62 3.47 -20.03
C HIS A 277 -6.93 3.74 -21.50
N PHE A 278 -8.20 3.96 -21.84
CA PHE A 278 -8.62 4.32 -23.20
C PHE A 278 -7.94 5.62 -23.69
N TYR A 279 -7.73 6.57 -22.80
CA TYR A 279 -7.14 7.87 -23.12
C TYR A 279 -5.61 7.91 -22.98
N ALA A 280 -5.03 6.95 -22.28
CA ALA A 280 -3.59 6.83 -22.04
C ALA A 280 -3.13 5.36 -22.11
N PRO A 281 -3.20 4.71 -23.31
CA PRO A 281 -2.93 3.28 -23.44
C PRO A 281 -1.49 2.89 -23.11
N GLU A 282 -0.56 3.84 -23.18
CA GLU A 282 0.84 3.61 -22.83
C GLU A 282 1.12 3.61 -21.33
N ALA A 283 0.18 4.10 -20.52
CA ALA A 283 0.33 4.08 -19.07
C ALA A 283 0.14 2.67 -18.51
N CYS A 284 0.92 2.30 -17.48
CA CYS A 284 0.74 1.06 -16.74
C CYS A 284 -0.04 1.27 -15.43
N PHE A 285 -0.10 2.52 -14.95
CA PHE A 285 -0.82 2.91 -13.75
C PHE A 285 -1.44 4.29 -13.89
N PHE A 286 -2.64 4.47 -13.35
CA PHE A 286 -3.34 5.74 -13.27
C PHE A 286 -3.99 5.93 -11.90
N TYR A 287 -3.75 7.08 -11.29
CA TYR A 287 -4.44 7.53 -10.08
C TYR A 287 -5.36 8.70 -10.38
N ALA A 288 -6.65 8.54 -10.12
CA ALA A 288 -7.63 9.60 -10.23
C ALA A 288 -7.70 10.36 -8.90
N ALA A 289 -7.03 11.52 -8.79
CA ALA A 289 -7.11 12.35 -7.58
C ALA A 289 -8.53 12.92 -7.35
N ALA A 290 -9.29 13.11 -8.43
CA ALA A 290 -10.71 13.45 -8.43
C ALA A 290 -11.39 12.73 -9.59
N LEU A 291 -12.65 12.34 -9.40
CA LEU A 291 -13.45 11.77 -10.46
C LEU A 291 -14.25 12.88 -11.14
N PRO A 292 -14.33 12.85 -12.48
CA PRO A 292 -15.14 13.82 -13.21
C PRO A 292 -16.62 13.63 -12.90
N ASP A 293 -17.39 14.74 -12.85
CA ASP A 293 -18.84 14.65 -12.70
C ASP A 293 -19.46 14.18 -14.04
N ALA A 294 -20.33 13.19 -13.97
CA ALA A 294 -21.08 12.71 -15.14
C ALA A 294 -21.95 13.81 -15.80
N LYS A 295 -22.23 14.91 -15.09
CA LYS A 295 -22.95 16.09 -15.65
C LYS A 295 -22.15 16.85 -16.70
N ASP A 296 -20.83 16.73 -16.68
CA ASP A 296 -19.94 17.40 -17.63
C ASP A 296 -19.78 16.61 -18.95
N MET A 297 -20.45 15.44 -19.05
CA MET A 297 -20.40 14.62 -20.27
C MET A 297 -21.19 15.28 -21.39
N LYS A 298 -20.50 15.59 -22.47
CA LYS A 298 -21.14 16.09 -23.69
C LYS A 298 -21.71 14.94 -24.52
N ARG A 299 -22.86 15.18 -25.14
CA ARG A 299 -23.47 14.22 -26.05
C ARG A 299 -23.19 14.63 -27.48
N PHE A 300 -22.88 13.64 -28.32
CA PHE A 300 -22.75 13.87 -29.77
C PHE A 300 -24.08 14.31 -30.38
N GLU A 301 -24.05 15.32 -31.23
CA GLU A 301 -25.23 15.87 -31.92
C GLU A 301 -25.66 14.96 -33.09
N THR A 302 -26.11 13.75 -32.79
CA THR A 302 -26.40 12.68 -33.77
C THR A 302 -27.41 13.12 -34.82
N GLU A 303 -28.47 13.87 -34.43
CA GLU A 303 -29.49 14.35 -35.36
C GLU A 303 -28.91 15.36 -36.36
N ARG A 304 -28.11 16.32 -35.90
CA ARG A 304 -27.45 17.32 -36.75
C ARG A 304 -26.44 16.64 -37.70
N PHE A 305 -25.70 15.65 -37.22
CA PHE A 305 -24.80 14.85 -38.05
C PHE A 305 -25.58 14.12 -39.16
N SER A 306 -26.70 13.45 -38.83
CA SER A 306 -27.53 12.76 -39.78
C SER A 306 -28.11 13.70 -40.85
N VAL A 307 -28.58 14.89 -40.46
CA VAL A 307 -29.08 15.91 -41.38
C VAL A 307 -27.98 16.38 -42.34
N CYS A 308 -26.76 16.62 -41.84
CA CYS A 308 -25.63 16.99 -42.69
C CYS A 308 -25.28 15.92 -43.73
N LEU A 309 -25.27 14.63 -43.33
CA LEU A 309 -25.03 13.51 -44.24
C LEU A 309 -26.12 13.40 -45.31
N LYS A 310 -27.40 13.39 -44.94
CA LYS A 310 -28.52 13.30 -45.91
C LYS A 310 -28.58 14.47 -46.88
N SER A 311 -28.10 15.66 -46.46
CA SER A 311 -28.01 16.85 -47.28
C SER A 311 -26.70 16.94 -48.08
N LEU A 312 -25.87 15.89 -48.07
CA LEU A 312 -24.54 15.82 -48.72
C LEU A 312 -23.55 16.93 -48.26
N ARG A 313 -23.77 17.52 -47.06
CA ARG A 313 -22.86 18.49 -46.47
C ARG A 313 -21.75 17.80 -45.72
N LEU A 314 -20.95 16.98 -46.46
CA LEU A 314 -19.96 16.08 -45.88
C LEU A 314 -18.90 16.77 -45.02
N GLN A 315 -18.44 17.95 -45.47
CA GLN A 315 -17.44 18.72 -44.70
C GLN A 315 -17.96 19.15 -43.33
N GLN A 316 -19.25 19.53 -43.24
CA GLN A 316 -19.87 19.91 -41.98
C GLN A 316 -20.08 18.69 -41.06
N ALA A 317 -20.46 17.52 -41.61
CA ALA A 317 -20.57 16.30 -40.86
C ALA A 317 -19.23 15.86 -40.26
N VAL A 318 -18.16 15.90 -41.07
CA VAL A 318 -16.80 15.57 -40.62
C VAL A 318 -16.34 16.55 -39.53
N ALA A 319 -16.58 17.85 -39.67
CA ALA A 319 -16.24 18.85 -38.66
C ALA A 319 -16.94 18.55 -37.31
N LEU A 320 -18.25 18.25 -37.31
CA LEU A 320 -18.97 17.87 -36.08
C LEU A 320 -18.34 16.67 -35.38
N LEU A 321 -17.91 15.67 -36.13
CA LEU A 321 -17.27 14.47 -35.57
C LEU A 321 -15.90 14.78 -34.99
N ILE A 322 -15.08 15.57 -35.70
CA ILE A 322 -13.76 15.97 -35.25
C ILE A 322 -13.84 16.82 -33.99
N ASP A 323 -14.71 17.84 -33.99
CA ASP A 323 -14.88 18.74 -32.84
C ASP A 323 -15.32 17.96 -31.60
N TYR A 324 -16.27 17.04 -31.75
CA TYR A 324 -16.70 16.18 -30.64
C TYR A 324 -15.57 15.28 -30.15
N MET A 325 -14.80 14.64 -31.05
CA MET A 325 -13.69 13.78 -30.66
C MET A 325 -12.56 14.57 -29.96
N GLN A 326 -12.28 15.80 -30.39
CA GLN A 326 -11.31 16.66 -29.71
C GLN A 326 -11.77 17.01 -28.31
N GLU A 327 -13.04 17.34 -28.10
CA GLU A 327 -13.62 17.60 -26.77
C GLU A 327 -13.53 16.35 -25.89
N VAL A 328 -13.91 15.17 -26.40
CA VAL A 328 -13.84 13.89 -25.68
C VAL A 328 -12.40 13.57 -25.26
N MET A 329 -11.45 13.72 -26.16
CA MET A 329 -10.02 13.44 -25.88
C MET A 329 -9.41 14.46 -24.90
N THR A 330 -9.95 15.68 -24.85
CA THR A 330 -9.50 16.71 -23.91
C THR A 330 -10.12 16.50 -22.53
N ALA A 331 -11.41 16.28 -22.47
CA ALA A 331 -12.13 16.09 -21.21
C ALA A 331 -11.84 14.74 -20.53
N ARG A 332 -11.64 13.67 -21.30
CA ARG A 332 -11.35 12.29 -20.84
C ARG A 332 -12.38 11.72 -19.86
N ILE A 333 -13.65 12.07 -20.04
CA ILE A 333 -14.74 11.73 -19.12
C ILE A 333 -15.59 10.58 -19.65
N GLN A 334 -15.86 10.57 -20.98
CA GLN A 334 -16.75 9.59 -21.60
C GLN A 334 -16.21 8.17 -21.44
N PRO A 335 -17.08 7.20 -21.09
CA PRO A 335 -16.72 5.79 -21.11
C PRO A 335 -16.33 5.33 -22.54
N GLU A 336 -15.28 4.49 -22.61
CA GLU A 336 -14.78 3.94 -23.87
C GLU A 336 -15.91 3.35 -24.74
N TYR A 337 -16.85 2.59 -24.12
CA TYR A 337 -17.94 1.95 -24.84
C TYR A 337 -18.91 2.95 -25.48
N GLU A 338 -19.13 4.11 -24.86
CA GLU A 338 -19.98 5.16 -25.42
C GLU A 338 -19.32 5.83 -26.64
N VAL A 339 -18.02 6.12 -26.51
CA VAL A 339 -17.25 6.69 -27.63
C VAL A 339 -17.21 5.72 -28.81
N LYS A 340 -16.92 4.45 -28.58
CA LYS A 340 -16.92 3.41 -29.61
C LYS A 340 -18.29 3.21 -30.25
N SER A 341 -19.34 3.18 -29.45
CA SER A 341 -20.73 3.04 -29.93
C SER A 341 -21.14 4.22 -30.80
N MET A 342 -20.80 5.44 -30.40
CA MET A 342 -21.07 6.65 -31.18
C MET A 342 -20.32 6.62 -32.51
N LEU A 343 -19.03 6.26 -32.52
CA LEU A 343 -18.23 6.14 -33.74
C LEU A 343 -18.81 5.07 -34.70
N LEU A 344 -19.16 3.90 -34.18
CA LEU A 344 -19.78 2.84 -34.97
C LEU A 344 -21.09 3.31 -35.59
N ASN A 345 -21.97 3.95 -34.84
CA ASN A 345 -23.22 4.50 -35.34
C ASN A 345 -22.98 5.56 -36.43
N SER A 346 -21.97 6.40 -36.27
CA SER A 346 -21.58 7.40 -37.27
C SER A 346 -21.10 6.74 -38.58
N ILE A 347 -20.28 5.68 -38.46
CA ILE A 347 -19.83 4.89 -39.62
C ILE A 347 -21.01 4.25 -40.35
N TYR A 348 -21.95 3.61 -39.63
CA TYR A 348 -23.11 3.03 -40.26
C TYR A 348 -23.96 4.06 -41.00
N GLN A 349 -24.16 5.26 -40.44
CA GLN A 349 -24.90 6.33 -41.14
C GLN A 349 -24.20 6.80 -42.39
N ILE A 350 -22.85 6.91 -42.38
CA ILE A 350 -22.04 7.24 -43.57
C ILE A 350 -22.20 6.15 -44.64
N MET A 351 -22.09 4.86 -44.24
CA MET A 351 -22.24 3.74 -45.18
C MET A 351 -23.61 3.73 -45.82
N ALA A 352 -24.68 3.94 -45.06
CA ALA A 352 -26.05 3.99 -45.61
C ALA A 352 -26.20 5.09 -46.68
N VAL A 353 -25.66 6.30 -46.44
CA VAL A 353 -25.72 7.38 -47.41
C VAL A 353 -24.90 7.05 -48.68
N LEU A 354 -23.76 6.39 -48.55
CA LEU A 354 -22.92 5.97 -49.68
C LEU A 354 -23.62 4.87 -50.53
N GLU A 355 -24.35 3.95 -49.89
CA GLU A 355 -25.16 2.94 -50.59
C GLU A 355 -26.29 3.58 -51.37
N ASP A 356 -27.03 4.52 -50.75
CA ASP A 356 -28.10 5.26 -51.42
C ASP A 356 -27.57 6.03 -52.65
N LEU A 357 -26.39 6.61 -52.57
CA LEU A 357 -25.76 7.30 -53.70
C LEU A 357 -25.32 6.36 -54.81
N LYS A 358 -24.88 5.13 -54.51
CA LYS A 358 -24.54 4.11 -55.52
C LYS A 358 -25.76 3.53 -56.22
N LEU A 359 -26.92 3.48 -55.58
CA LEU A 359 -28.17 3.01 -56.15
C LEU A 359 -28.81 4.06 -57.04
N ASN A 360 -28.48 5.34 -56.87
CA ASN A 360 -29.02 6.47 -57.67
C ASN A 360 -28.03 7.01 -58.72
N ALA A 361 -26.87 6.38 -58.91
CA ALA A 361 -25.85 6.68 -59.94
C ALA A 361 -25.88 5.63 -61.03
#